data_1769f7fff5d9b9089fced1949b167b27
#
_entry.id   1769f7fff5d9b9089fced1949b167b27
#
_cell.length_a   1.000
_cell.length_b   1.000
_cell.length_c   1.000
_cell.angle_alpha   90.00
_cell.angle_beta   90.00
_cell.angle_gamma   90.00
#
_symmetry.space_group_name_H-M   'P 1'
#
loop_
_entity.id
_entity.type
_entity.pdbx_description
1 polymer ?
#
loop_
_entity_poly.entity_id
_entity_poly.type
_entity_poly.pdbx_seq_one_letter_code
_entity_poly.pdbx_strand_id
1 'polypeptide(L)'
;MRSNLLRICFLFLLCTPLSWAASGDSADTHESLLSNGLKLIVREDHRAPTVAHMVWYRAGSMDEVNGRTGVAHVLEHMMFKGTHKVKSGEFSRLVAAVGGRENAFTSRDYTAYFQQVEKSKLDEVIKLEADRMSNLNFDDAEFLKEIQVVMEERRLRTEDNPGSLLNESLMATAYISSPYRHPVVGWMNDLQNMKADDARDWYRSWYAPNNATVVISGDVNPQQILKVVEKYYGAVAMKELPVRKPQIEPPQKGIKQVQVRAPADSAQLAMAWKVPRLEPGKLDDPEPYALELLTAVLDGYDNARLNRTLVKQEKVVNDVGVSYDMISRGPELFLISVSAAKGKTVAQAQASIRNALEDLKKKGILESELKRIKVRILSDQIYKRDSIFGQAMEIGTTEMVGFSWKDIDYILEKMQTITPAQVQAVAKKYLVDEGLTIAVLDPQARKSEASKEGK
;
A
#
# COMPACT_ATOMS: atom_id res chain seq x y z
N MET A 1 -77.76 -15.43 -28.11
CA MET A 1 -77.15 -16.26 -29.12
C MET A 1 -75.82 -15.73 -29.50
N ARG A 2 -74.80 -16.54 -29.53
CA ARG A 2 -73.34 -16.34 -29.76
C ARG A 2 -72.55 -15.76 -28.62
N SER A 3 -71.97 -16.67 -27.83
CA SER A 3 -70.95 -16.50 -26.84
C SER A 3 -69.61 -16.25 -27.52
N ASN A 4 -68.87 -15.18 -27.10
CA ASN A 4 -67.46 -15.00 -27.44
C ASN A 4 -66.63 -15.33 -26.22
N LEU A 5 -65.89 -16.46 -26.27
CA LEU A 5 -64.85 -16.84 -25.35
C LEU A 5 -63.57 -16.00 -25.64
N LEU A 6 -63.21 -15.14 -24.71
CA LEU A 6 -61.91 -14.46 -24.74
C LEU A 6 -60.87 -15.43 -24.15
N ARG A 7 -59.93 -15.90 -24.98
CA ARG A 7 -58.75 -16.66 -24.52
C ARG A 7 -57.70 -15.69 -24.07
N ILE A 8 -57.42 -15.66 -22.75
CA ILE A 8 -56.30 -14.93 -22.20
C ILE A 8 -55.05 -15.85 -22.29
N CYS A 9 -54.10 -15.50 -23.16
CA CYS A 9 -52.80 -16.11 -23.19
C CYS A 9 -51.94 -15.53 -22.06
N PHE A 10 -51.66 -16.35 -21.06
CA PHE A 10 -50.62 -16.06 -20.06
C PHE A 10 -49.23 -16.26 -20.69
N LEU A 11 -48.52 -15.17 -20.95
CA LEU A 11 -47.10 -15.21 -21.30
C LEU A 11 -46.32 -15.42 -20.00
N PHE A 12 -45.80 -16.61 -19.80
CA PHE A 12 -44.78 -16.88 -18.80
C PHE A 12 -43.45 -16.26 -19.29
N LEU A 13 -43.07 -15.10 -18.73
CA LEU A 13 -41.69 -14.61 -18.82
C LEU A 13 -40.81 -15.54 -17.96
N LEU A 14 -40.09 -16.42 -18.61
CA LEU A 14 -38.97 -17.15 -18.01
C LEU A 14 -37.85 -16.14 -17.68
N CYS A 15 -37.80 -15.67 -16.44
CA CYS A 15 -36.62 -15.04 -15.88
C CYS A 15 -35.54 -16.12 -15.77
N THR A 16 -34.70 -16.26 -16.79
CA THR A 16 -33.43 -16.96 -16.64
C THR A 16 -32.54 -16.13 -15.69
N PRO A 17 -31.98 -16.73 -14.64
CA PRO A 17 -30.97 -16.03 -13.86
C PRO A 17 -29.79 -15.79 -14.81
N LEU A 18 -29.41 -14.52 -15.02
CA LEU A 18 -28.13 -14.17 -15.57
C LEU A 18 -27.06 -14.77 -14.63
N SER A 19 -26.58 -15.95 -14.98
CA SER A 19 -25.32 -16.45 -14.43
C SER A 19 -24.25 -15.50 -14.93
N TRP A 20 -23.81 -14.61 -14.07
CA TRP A 20 -22.63 -13.79 -14.31
C TRP A 20 -21.43 -14.74 -14.31
N ALA A 21 -21.02 -15.12 -15.51
CA ALA A 21 -19.77 -15.83 -15.70
C ALA A 21 -18.64 -14.84 -15.37
N ALA A 22 -18.14 -14.90 -14.15
CA ALA A 22 -16.85 -14.34 -13.78
C ALA A 22 -15.74 -15.20 -14.39
N SER A 23 -15.57 -15.13 -15.70
CA SER A 23 -14.54 -15.86 -16.45
C SER A 23 -13.95 -14.97 -17.53
N GLY A 24 -13.25 -13.91 -17.15
CA GLY A 24 -12.56 -13.03 -18.09
C GLY A 24 -11.14 -12.67 -17.67
N ASP A 25 -10.88 -12.58 -16.39
CA ASP A 25 -9.67 -11.91 -15.91
C ASP A 25 -8.42 -12.79 -15.89
N SER A 26 -8.53 -14.09 -15.65
CA SER A 26 -7.36 -15.00 -15.64
C SER A 26 -6.89 -15.40 -17.05
N ALA A 27 -7.76 -15.34 -18.05
CA ALA A 27 -7.44 -15.75 -19.42
C ALA A 27 -6.43 -14.82 -20.11
N ASP A 28 -6.40 -13.53 -19.74
CA ASP A 28 -5.55 -12.52 -20.35
C ASP A 28 -4.24 -12.26 -19.56
N THR A 29 -3.96 -13.08 -18.54
CA THR A 29 -2.76 -12.92 -17.70
C THR A 29 -1.85 -14.14 -17.84
N HIS A 30 -0.60 -13.89 -18.21
CA HIS A 30 0.41 -14.89 -18.49
C HIS A 30 1.61 -14.74 -17.56
N GLU A 31 2.01 -15.85 -16.94
CA GLU A 31 3.17 -15.91 -16.05
C GLU A 31 4.29 -16.72 -16.68
N SER A 32 5.51 -16.23 -16.57
CA SER A 32 6.72 -16.94 -16.99
C SER A 32 7.81 -16.75 -15.95
N LEU A 33 8.58 -17.80 -15.71
CA LEU A 33 9.77 -17.75 -14.84
C LEU A 33 11.01 -17.96 -15.73
N LEU A 34 11.88 -16.95 -15.75
CA LEU A 34 13.13 -17.02 -16.50
C LEU A 34 14.17 -17.90 -15.78
N SER A 35 15.15 -18.39 -16.53
CA SER A 35 16.23 -19.24 -16.00
C SER A 35 17.07 -18.58 -14.88
N ASN A 36 17.13 -17.26 -14.84
CA ASN A 36 17.80 -16.48 -13.80
C ASN A 36 16.88 -16.13 -12.61
N GLY A 37 15.68 -16.71 -12.54
CA GLY A 37 14.74 -16.53 -11.45
C GLY A 37 13.85 -15.28 -11.52
N LEU A 38 13.94 -14.48 -12.59
CA LEU A 38 13.02 -13.36 -12.79
C LEU A 38 11.62 -13.90 -13.09
N LYS A 39 10.62 -13.42 -12.34
CA LYS A 39 9.21 -13.65 -12.64
C LYS A 39 8.71 -12.55 -13.58
N LEU A 40 8.10 -12.97 -14.70
CA LEU A 40 7.40 -12.08 -15.63
C LEU A 40 5.91 -12.37 -15.57
N ILE A 41 5.10 -11.32 -15.39
CA ILE A 41 3.64 -11.39 -15.48
C ILE A 41 3.19 -10.37 -16.53
N VAL A 42 2.50 -10.86 -17.56
CA VAL A 42 1.96 -10.04 -18.65
C VAL A 42 0.45 -10.09 -18.60
N ARG A 43 -0.19 -8.93 -18.49
CA ARG A 43 -1.64 -8.75 -18.56
C ARG A 43 -2.00 -8.06 -19.87
N GLU A 44 -2.70 -8.75 -20.77
CA GLU A 44 -3.17 -8.17 -22.03
C GLU A 44 -4.35 -7.20 -21.79
N ASP A 45 -4.25 -6.01 -22.39
CA ASP A 45 -5.33 -5.03 -22.40
C ASP A 45 -5.22 -4.17 -23.66
N HIS A 46 -5.99 -4.49 -24.66
CA HIS A 46 -5.93 -3.87 -26.00
C HIS A 46 -6.83 -2.65 -26.17
N ARG A 47 -7.38 -2.10 -25.08
CA ARG A 47 -8.30 -0.95 -25.14
C ARG A 47 -7.63 0.37 -25.59
N ALA A 48 -6.33 0.49 -25.39
CA ALA A 48 -5.52 1.64 -25.81
C ALA A 48 -4.11 1.21 -26.17
N PRO A 49 -3.40 1.90 -27.10
CA PRO A 49 -2.05 1.53 -27.54
C PRO A 49 -0.98 1.94 -26.54
N THR A 50 -1.23 1.70 -25.25
CA THR A 50 -0.35 2.08 -24.13
C THR A 50 -0.03 0.88 -23.25
N VAL A 51 1.12 0.94 -22.60
CA VAL A 51 1.62 -0.12 -21.73
C VAL A 51 2.15 0.47 -20.44
N ALA A 52 1.85 -0.18 -19.33
CA ALA A 52 2.51 0.00 -18.04
C ALA A 52 3.54 -1.12 -17.87
N HIS A 53 4.81 -0.76 -17.72
CA HIS A 53 5.92 -1.64 -17.38
C HIS A 53 6.34 -1.33 -15.94
N MET A 54 6.39 -2.34 -15.08
CA MET A 54 6.76 -2.20 -13.68
C MET A 54 7.78 -3.25 -13.27
N VAL A 55 8.83 -2.83 -12.60
CA VAL A 55 9.81 -3.73 -11.97
C VAL A 55 9.70 -3.59 -10.46
N TRP A 56 9.43 -4.70 -9.83
CA TRP A 56 9.23 -4.82 -8.40
C TRP A 56 10.38 -5.60 -7.76
N TYR A 57 10.99 -5.02 -6.74
CA TYR A 57 11.98 -5.70 -5.92
C TYR A 57 11.38 -6.00 -4.55
N ARG A 58 11.45 -7.26 -4.12
CA ARG A 58 10.96 -7.65 -2.80
C ARG A 58 11.95 -7.27 -1.72
N ALA A 59 12.20 -5.97 -1.60
CA ALA A 59 13.06 -5.34 -0.60
C ALA A 59 12.53 -3.94 -0.30
N GLY A 60 12.24 -3.66 0.97
CA GLY A 60 11.73 -2.40 1.47
C GLY A 60 12.27 -2.12 2.87
N SER A 61 11.70 -1.12 3.55
CA SER A 61 12.25 -0.71 4.86
C SER A 61 12.20 -1.81 5.94
N MET A 62 11.38 -2.84 5.77
CA MET A 62 11.39 -3.99 6.69
C MET A 62 12.63 -4.88 6.59
N ASP A 63 13.37 -4.78 5.51
CA ASP A 63 14.61 -5.55 5.30
C ASP A 63 15.86 -4.77 5.79
N GLU A 64 15.66 -3.53 6.28
CA GLU A 64 16.71 -2.65 6.81
C GLU A 64 17.08 -2.99 8.25
N VAL A 65 18.24 -2.53 8.67
CA VAL A 65 18.73 -2.66 10.04
C VAL A 65 18.98 -1.29 10.67
N ASN A 66 18.90 -1.20 12.00
CA ASN A 66 19.26 0.01 12.74
C ASN A 66 20.66 0.50 12.36
N GLY A 67 20.82 1.81 12.23
CA GLY A 67 22.04 2.46 11.74
C GLY A 67 22.11 2.64 10.24
N ARG A 68 21.16 2.03 9.47
CA ARG A 68 21.04 2.15 8.01
C ARG A 68 19.59 2.25 7.56
N THR A 69 18.70 2.75 8.43
CA THR A 69 17.30 2.92 8.06
C THR A 69 17.15 4.01 6.99
N GLY A 70 16.24 3.79 6.06
CA GLY A 70 16.04 4.66 4.89
C GLY A 70 16.92 4.31 3.69
N VAL A 71 17.81 3.30 3.79
CA VAL A 71 18.72 2.95 2.69
C VAL A 71 17.97 2.45 1.45
N ALA A 72 16.82 1.79 1.62
CA ALA A 72 15.98 1.38 0.49
C ALA A 72 15.45 2.59 -0.29
N HIS A 73 14.97 3.62 0.43
CA HIS A 73 14.47 4.86 -0.17
C HIS A 73 15.62 5.71 -0.76
N VAL A 74 16.75 5.80 -0.08
CA VAL A 74 17.94 6.47 -0.62
C VAL A 74 18.39 5.79 -1.92
N LEU A 75 18.40 4.45 -1.97
CA LEU A 75 18.73 3.75 -3.22
C LEU A 75 17.68 4.01 -4.31
N GLU A 76 16.39 4.10 -3.99
CA GLU A 76 15.38 4.52 -4.97
C GLU A 76 15.79 5.79 -5.68
N HIS A 77 16.21 6.83 -4.96
CA HIS A 77 16.73 8.08 -5.51
C HIS A 77 17.99 7.86 -6.35
N MET A 78 18.93 7.06 -5.86
CA MET A 78 20.18 6.78 -6.56
C MET A 78 19.98 6.01 -7.86
N MET A 79 18.89 5.24 -8.01
CA MET A 79 18.57 4.51 -9.24
C MET A 79 18.34 5.42 -10.45
N PHE A 80 18.10 6.72 -10.25
CA PHE A 80 17.96 7.71 -11.31
C PHE A 80 19.30 8.41 -11.67
N LYS A 81 20.39 8.05 -11.00
CA LYS A 81 21.69 8.71 -11.17
C LYS A 81 22.57 8.10 -12.29
N GLY A 82 22.04 7.08 -12.97
CA GLY A 82 22.63 6.56 -14.21
C GLY A 82 23.31 5.21 -14.07
N THR A 83 23.84 4.78 -15.19
CA THR A 83 24.62 3.55 -15.37
C THR A 83 25.92 3.86 -16.12
N HIS A 84 26.72 2.85 -16.42
CA HIS A 84 27.88 3.04 -17.31
C HIS A 84 27.49 3.49 -18.74
N LYS A 85 26.22 3.26 -19.16
CA LYS A 85 25.73 3.58 -20.50
C LYS A 85 24.81 4.80 -20.55
N VAL A 86 24.12 5.09 -19.45
CA VAL A 86 23.11 6.14 -19.34
C VAL A 86 23.53 7.11 -18.25
N LYS A 87 23.67 8.39 -18.56
CA LYS A 87 24.12 9.41 -17.60
C LYS A 87 23.02 9.75 -16.58
N SER A 88 23.42 10.38 -15.47
CA SER A 88 22.50 10.92 -14.47
C SER A 88 21.40 11.77 -15.11
N GLY A 89 20.12 11.49 -14.79
CA GLY A 89 18.94 12.17 -15.35
C GLY A 89 18.63 11.85 -16.83
N GLU A 90 19.48 11.10 -17.51
CA GLU A 90 19.27 10.77 -18.92
C GLU A 90 18.14 9.73 -19.11
N PHE A 91 17.98 8.81 -18.17
CA PHE A 91 16.89 7.85 -18.19
C PHE A 91 15.53 8.57 -18.27
N SER A 92 15.28 9.50 -17.35
CA SER A 92 14.05 10.30 -17.32
C SER A 92 13.83 11.09 -18.60
N ARG A 93 14.92 11.69 -19.13
CA ARG A 93 14.86 12.42 -20.38
C ARG A 93 14.50 11.53 -21.59
N LEU A 94 15.04 10.30 -21.63
CA LEU A 94 14.73 9.34 -22.70
C LEU A 94 13.28 8.88 -22.64
N VAL A 95 12.77 8.56 -21.45
CA VAL A 95 11.36 8.19 -21.25
C VAL A 95 10.44 9.36 -21.63
N ALA A 96 10.74 10.57 -21.19
CA ALA A 96 9.96 11.75 -21.52
C ALA A 96 9.99 12.07 -23.03
N ALA A 97 11.13 11.87 -23.71
CA ALA A 97 11.29 12.11 -25.14
C ALA A 97 10.40 11.21 -26.02
N VAL A 98 10.00 10.04 -25.52
CA VAL A 98 9.06 9.14 -26.18
C VAL A 98 7.62 9.33 -25.72
N GLY A 99 7.31 10.42 -24.98
CA GLY A 99 5.99 10.71 -24.45
C GLY A 99 5.59 9.85 -23.25
N GLY A 100 6.55 9.15 -22.65
CA GLY A 100 6.35 8.31 -21.48
C GLY A 100 6.34 9.09 -20.16
N ARG A 101 5.84 8.42 -19.12
CA ARG A 101 5.93 8.84 -17.73
C ARG A 101 6.64 7.77 -16.93
N GLU A 102 7.47 8.18 -15.98
CA GLU A 102 8.13 7.28 -15.05
C GLU A 102 8.04 7.80 -13.62
N ASN A 103 8.16 6.89 -12.68
CA ASN A 103 8.40 7.19 -11.28
C ASN A 103 8.84 5.91 -10.55
N ALA A 104 9.09 6.05 -9.24
CA ALA A 104 9.37 4.96 -8.34
C ALA A 104 8.68 5.19 -7.00
N PHE A 105 8.63 4.17 -6.17
CA PHE A 105 8.19 4.28 -4.79
C PHE A 105 8.77 3.15 -3.96
N THR A 106 9.11 3.48 -2.72
CA THR A 106 9.52 2.53 -1.69
C THR A 106 8.45 2.42 -0.63
N SER A 107 8.15 1.20 -0.23
CA SER A 107 7.25 0.88 0.87
C SER A 107 8.01 0.15 1.99
N ARG A 108 7.27 -0.34 2.98
CA ARG A 108 7.83 -1.24 3.98
C ARG A 108 8.27 -2.56 3.36
N ASP A 109 7.54 -3.07 2.40
CA ASP A 109 7.62 -4.44 1.91
C ASP A 109 8.40 -4.60 0.60
N TYR A 110 8.48 -3.54 -0.19
CA TYR A 110 9.03 -3.58 -1.54
C TYR A 110 9.44 -2.20 -2.03
N THR A 111 10.23 -2.18 -3.10
CA THR A 111 10.53 -1.00 -3.93
C THR A 111 10.13 -1.31 -5.37
N ALA A 112 9.48 -0.36 -6.04
CA ALA A 112 9.04 -0.54 -7.42
C ALA A 112 9.39 0.66 -8.29
N TYR A 113 9.65 0.39 -9.56
CA TYR A 113 9.93 1.36 -10.62
C TYR A 113 8.94 1.12 -11.76
N PHE A 114 8.42 2.19 -12.34
CA PHE A 114 7.46 2.03 -13.42
C PHE A 114 7.62 3.07 -14.54
N GLN A 115 7.22 2.65 -15.71
CA GLN A 115 7.09 3.50 -16.88
C GLN A 115 5.74 3.22 -17.55
N GLN A 116 5.11 4.28 -18.03
CA GLN A 116 3.95 4.19 -18.91
C GLN A 116 4.31 4.81 -20.25
N VAL A 117 4.23 4.03 -21.31
CA VAL A 117 4.64 4.43 -22.66
C VAL A 117 3.64 3.95 -23.71
N GLU A 118 3.73 4.51 -24.90
CA GLU A 118 3.11 3.92 -26.10
C GLU A 118 3.81 2.58 -26.40
N LYS A 119 3.03 1.56 -26.85
CA LYS A 119 3.50 0.18 -26.97
C LYS A 119 4.75 -0.01 -27.85
N SER A 120 4.95 0.82 -28.89
CA SER A 120 6.14 0.71 -29.76
C SER A 120 7.43 1.11 -29.06
N LYS A 121 7.35 1.76 -27.89
CA LYS A 121 8.48 2.22 -27.08
C LYS A 121 8.86 1.25 -25.96
N LEU A 122 8.08 0.20 -25.76
CA LEU A 122 8.28 -0.72 -24.66
C LEU A 122 9.64 -1.45 -24.72
N ASP A 123 10.11 -1.87 -25.90
CA ASP A 123 11.42 -2.54 -26.05
C ASP A 123 12.58 -1.65 -25.56
N GLU A 124 12.52 -0.34 -25.88
CA GLU A 124 13.52 0.64 -25.45
C GLU A 124 13.50 0.81 -23.93
N VAL A 125 12.32 0.88 -23.33
CA VAL A 125 12.14 1.03 -21.87
C VAL A 125 12.60 -0.23 -21.12
N ILE A 126 12.23 -1.41 -21.59
CA ILE A 126 12.69 -2.70 -21.02
C ILE A 126 14.22 -2.78 -21.04
N LYS A 127 14.84 -2.37 -22.14
CA LYS A 127 16.32 -2.34 -22.27
C LYS A 127 16.97 -1.41 -21.25
N LEU A 128 16.42 -0.20 -21.08
CA LEU A 128 16.92 0.78 -20.12
C LEU A 128 16.78 0.28 -18.67
N GLU A 129 15.65 -0.31 -18.35
CA GLU A 129 15.37 -0.81 -17.00
C GLU A 129 16.23 -2.03 -16.64
N ALA A 130 16.45 -2.94 -17.60
CA ALA A 130 17.34 -4.09 -17.42
C ALA A 130 18.81 -3.64 -17.25
N ASP A 131 19.23 -2.59 -17.93
CA ASP A 131 20.56 -1.98 -17.72
C ASP A 131 20.66 -1.37 -16.31
N ARG A 132 19.64 -0.67 -15.85
CA ARG A 132 19.58 -0.10 -14.49
C ARG A 132 19.61 -1.17 -13.41
N MET A 133 18.92 -2.31 -13.61
CA MET A 133 18.96 -3.46 -12.68
C MET A 133 20.37 -4.00 -12.46
N SER A 134 21.22 -3.98 -13.49
CA SER A 134 22.52 -4.66 -13.45
C SER A 134 23.74 -3.73 -13.38
N ASN A 135 23.61 -2.50 -13.86
CA ASN A 135 24.75 -1.62 -14.15
C ASN A 135 24.64 -0.24 -13.48
N LEU A 136 23.80 -0.10 -12.43
CA LEU A 136 23.73 1.15 -11.69
C LEU A 136 25.12 1.58 -11.26
N ASN A 137 25.46 2.83 -11.56
CA ASN A 137 26.75 3.42 -11.24
C ASN A 137 26.56 4.88 -10.81
N PHE A 138 26.99 5.18 -9.60
CA PHE A 138 27.03 6.54 -9.07
C PHE A 138 28.29 6.73 -8.22
N ASP A 139 28.82 7.94 -8.24
CA ASP A 139 29.95 8.30 -7.39
C ASP A 139 29.53 8.88 -6.04
N ASP A 140 30.50 9.08 -5.15
CA ASP A 140 30.24 9.61 -3.80
C ASP A 140 29.74 11.06 -3.85
N ALA A 141 30.13 11.84 -4.86
CA ALA A 141 29.70 13.23 -5.00
C ALA A 141 28.21 13.32 -5.37
N GLU A 142 27.72 12.44 -6.23
CA GLU A 142 26.27 12.33 -6.54
C GLU A 142 25.49 11.85 -5.31
N PHE A 143 26.00 10.86 -4.57
CA PHE A 143 25.38 10.40 -3.33
C PHE A 143 25.27 11.51 -2.29
N LEU A 144 26.36 12.29 -2.07
CA LEU A 144 26.39 13.37 -1.09
C LEU A 144 25.37 14.49 -1.41
N LYS A 145 25.06 14.72 -2.68
CA LYS A 145 23.99 15.65 -3.06
C LYS A 145 22.62 15.07 -2.78
N GLU A 146 22.42 13.81 -3.17
CA GLU A 146 21.10 13.18 -3.08
C GLU A 146 20.67 12.87 -1.66
N ILE A 147 21.61 12.51 -0.78
CA ILE A 147 21.28 12.29 0.64
C ILE A 147 20.76 13.58 1.31
N GLN A 148 21.23 14.77 0.86
CA GLN A 148 20.69 16.05 1.33
C GLN A 148 19.24 16.24 0.87
N VAL A 149 18.91 15.83 -0.38
CA VAL A 149 17.55 15.86 -0.90
C VAL A 149 16.64 14.96 -0.06
N VAL A 150 17.07 13.74 0.23
CA VAL A 150 16.30 12.80 1.07
C VAL A 150 16.12 13.33 2.50
N MET A 151 17.16 13.93 3.10
CA MET A 151 17.05 14.57 4.42
C MET A 151 16.07 15.75 4.41
N GLU A 152 16.06 16.55 3.33
CA GLU A 152 15.11 17.65 3.20
C GLU A 152 13.68 17.14 2.98
N GLU A 153 13.51 16.09 2.17
CA GLU A 153 12.22 15.41 2.03
C GLU A 153 11.71 14.87 3.37
N ARG A 154 12.57 14.27 4.19
CA ARG A 154 12.21 13.85 5.54
C ARG A 154 11.74 15.02 6.40
N ARG A 155 12.44 16.18 6.34
CA ARG A 155 12.01 17.38 7.07
C ARG A 155 10.61 17.78 6.63
N LEU A 156 10.39 17.98 5.33
CA LEU A 156 9.12 18.43 4.78
C LEU A 156 7.96 17.45 5.02
N ARG A 157 8.20 16.16 4.83
CA ARG A 157 7.14 15.14 4.91
C ARG A 157 6.87 14.64 6.32
N THR A 158 7.86 14.69 7.21
CA THR A 158 7.76 14.13 8.56
C THR A 158 7.95 15.18 9.65
N GLU A 159 9.10 15.88 9.70
CA GLU A 159 9.43 16.75 10.83
C GLU A 159 8.57 18.01 10.88
N ASP A 160 8.24 18.57 9.72
CA ASP A 160 7.35 19.73 9.58
C ASP A 160 5.86 19.37 9.51
N ASN A 161 5.53 18.07 9.52
CA ASN A 161 4.16 17.58 9.49
C ASN A 161 3.77 16.91 10.81
N PRO A 162 2.96 17.57 11.65
CA PRO A 162 2.60 17.05 12.97
C PRO A 162 1.91 15.67 12.93
N GLY A 163 1.07 15.43 11.91
CA GLY A 163 0.39 14.14 11.75
C GLY A 163 1.37 13.02 11.40
N SER A 164 2.38 13.30 10.58
CA SER A 164 3.43 12.34 10.24
C SER A 164 4.33 12.04 11.44
N LEU A 165 4.68 13.04 12.25
CA LEU A 165 5.40 12.84 13.52
C LEU A 165 4.60 11.97 14.49
N LEU A 166 3.28 12.19 14.57
CA LEU A 166 2.40 11.38 15.41
C LEU A 166 2.40 9.93 14.93
N ASN A 167 2.26 9.70 13.62
CA ASN A 167 2.26 8.35 13.03
C ASN A 167 3.62 7.65 13.22
N GLU A 168 4.73 8.33 12.99
CA GLU A 168 6.07 7.79 13.22
C GLU A 168 6.26 7.36 14.68
N SER A 169 5.84 8.21 15.62
CA SER A 169 5.90 7.90 17.06
C SER A 169 4.96 6.75 17.45
N LEU A 170 3.78 6.67 16.83
CA LEU A 170 2.85 5.56 17.00
C LEU A 170 3.50 4.24 16.58
N MET A 171 4.04 4.18 15.37
CA MET A 171 4.66 2.97 14.82
C MET A 171 5.87 2.53 15.66
N ALA A 172 6.74 3.46 16.05
CA ALA A 172 7.89 3.19 16.92
C ALA A 172 7.50 2.69 18.32
N THR A 173 6.31 3.08 18.82
CA THR A 173 5.77 2.65 20.12
C THR A 173 5.02 1.32 20.01
N ALA A 174 4.24 1.12 18.96
CA ALA A 174 3.43 -0.06 18.76
C ALA A 174 4.31 -1.31 18.60
N TYR A 175 5.38 -1.23 17.81
CA TYR A 175 6.25 -2.36 17.53
C TYR A 175 7.53 -2.36 18.38
N ILE A 176 7.89 -3.54 18.87
CA ILE A 176 9.11 -3.74 19.66
C ILE A 176 10.22 -4.35 18.78
N SER A 177 9.93 -5.45 18.12
CA SER A 177 10.89 -6.19 17.30
C SER A 177 10.66 -6.04 15.80
N SER A 178 9.42 -5.83 15.37
CA SER A 178 9.10 -5.70 13.96
C SER A 178 9.79 -4.48 13.34
N PRO A 179 10.47 -4.62 12.17
CA PRO A 179 11.03 -3.49 11.44
C PRO A 179 10.01 -2.48 10.96
N TYR A 180 8.71 -2.78 10.98
CA TYR A 180 7.63 -1.82 10.69
C TYR A 180 7.61 -0.61 11.62
N ARG A 181 8.39 -0.67 12.70
CA ARG A 181 8.66 0.48 13.59
C ARG A 181 9.48 1.58 12.93
N HIS A 182 10.24 1.26 11.87
CA HIS A 182 11.11 2.20 11.19
C HIS A 182 10.33 3.02 10.15
N PRO A 183 10.58 4.33 10.03
CA PRO A 183 10.04 5.10 8.92
C PRO A 183 10.69 4.67 7.60
N VAL A 184 9.90 4.62 6.53
CA VAL A 184 10.41 4.26 5.19
C VAL A 184 11.50 5.23 4.72
N VAL A 185 11.36 6.52 5.04
CA VAL A 185 12.36 7.53 4.72
C VAL A 185 13.64 7.40 5.57
N GLY A 186 13.63 6.59 6.63
CA GLY A 186 14.74 6.42 7.58
C GLY A 186 14.76 7.43 8.72
N TRP A 187 15.47 7.10 9.81
CA TRP A 187 15.72 8.03 10.90
C TRP A 187 16.74 9.09 10.46
N MET A 188 16.53 10.35 10.86
CA MET A 188 17.45 11.46 10.48
C MET A 188 18.90 11.16 10.86
N ASN A 189 19.15 10.59 12.04
CA ASN A 189 20.50 10.23 12.46
C ASN A 189 21.16 9.19 11.54
N ASP A 190 20.39 8.21 11.06
CA ASP A 190 20.90 7.19 10.14
C ASP A 190 21.23 7.82 8.78
N LEU A 191 20.35 8.70 8.26
CA LEU A 191 20.58 9.43 7.01
C LEU A 191 21.83 10.32 7.08
N GLN A 192 22.04 11.03 8.21
CA GLN A 192 23.20 11.90 8.42
C GLN A 192 24.54 11.14 8.45
N ASN A 193 24.52 9.86 8.82
CA ASN A 193 25.70 9.01 8.93
C ASN A 193 25.83 8.00 7.77
N MET A 194 24.82 7.92 6.88
CA MET A 194 24.81 7.00 5.74
C MET A 194 25.90 7.35 4.74
N LYS A 195 26.53 6.32 4.18
CA LYS A 195 27.60 6.44 3.17
C LYS A 195 27.13 5.87 1.84
N ALA A 196 27.76 6.29 0.78
CA ALA A 196 27.49 5.77 -0.57
C ALA A 196 27.60 4.24 -0.65
N ASP A 197 28.53 3.66 0.12
CA ASP A 197 28.69 2.20 0.18
C ASP A 197 27.51 1.48 0.82
N ASP A 198 26.77 2.11 1.73
CA ASP A 198 25.55 1.51 2.29
C ASP A 198 24.48 1.32 1.19
N ALA A 199 24.30 2.32 0.34
CA ALA A 199 23.40 2.22 -0.81
C ALA A 199 23.89 1.24 -1.89
N ARG A 200 25.22 1.21 -2.15
CA ARG A 200 25.82 0.22 -3.07
C ARG A 200 25.67 -1.21 -2.55
N ASP A 201 25.83 -1.43 -1.23
CA ASP A 201 25.64 -2.72 -0.59
C ASP A 201 24.18 -3.18 -0.68
N TRP A 202 23.24 -2.25 -0.45
CA TRP A 202 21.81 -2.53 -0.62
C TRP A 202 21.48 -2.94 -2.05
N TYR A 203 21.98 -2.20 -3.05
CA TYR A 203 21.81 -2.54 -4.46
C TYR A 203 22.42 -3.90 -4.81
N ARG A 204 23.64 -4.18 -4.36
CA ARG A 204 24.31 -5.47 -4.58
C ARG A 204 23.53 -6.62 -3.99
N SER A 205 22.95 -6.42 -2.83
CA SER A 205 22.24 -7.46 -2.06
C SER A 205 20.85 -7.79 -2.60
N TRP A 206 20.09 -6.77 -3.00
CA TRP A 206 18.66 -6.93 -3.23
C TRP A 206 18.21 -6.75 -4.68
N TYR A 207 18.97 -6.03 -5.51
CA TYR A 207 18.59 -5.75 -6.88
C TYR A 207 19.15 -6.83 -7.81
N ALA A 208 18.35 -7.89 -7.96
CA ALA A 208 18.69 -9.07 -8.74
C ALA A 208 17.43 -9.65 -9.38
N PRO A 209 17.54 -10.33 -10.53
CA PRO A 209 16.40 -10.91 -11.22
C PRO A 209 15.62 -11.90 -10.34
N ASN A 210 16.29 -12.71 -9.56
CA ASN A 210 15.67 -13.68 -8.65
C ASN A 210 15.06 -13.07 -7.37
N ASN A 211 15.10 -11.74 -7.20
CA ASN A 211 14.35 -10.97 -6.19
C ASN A 211 13.39 -9.99 -6.84
N ALA A 212 13.18 -10.10 -8.15
CA ALA A 212 12.36 -9.17 -8.92
C ALA A 212 11.18 -9.85 -9.60
N THR A 213 10.08 -9.12 -9.69
CA THR A 213 8.94 -9.44 -10.57
C THR A 213 8.75 -8.29 -11.54
N VAL A 214 8.71 -8.60 -12.82
CA VAL A 214 8.34 -7.66 -13.88
C VAL A 214 6.86 -7.86 -14.20
N VAL A 215 6.08 -6.79 -14.11
CA VAL A 215 4.66 -6.79 -14.48
C VAL A 215 4.49 -5.85 -15.66
N ILE A 216 3.90 -6.36 -16.74
CA ILE A 216 3.60 -5.59 -17.96
C ILE A 216 2.11 -5.70 -18.23
N SER A 217 1.40 -4.57 -18.24
CA SER A 217 -0.03 -4.53 -18.54
C SER A 217 -0.32 -3.54 -19.67
N GLY A 218 -1.10 -3.95 -20.67
CA GLY A 218 -1.51 -3.09 -21.77
C GLY A 218 -1.56 -3.80 -23.12
N ASP A 219 -1.46 -3.03 -24.20
CA ASP A 219 -1.57 -3.52 -25.58
C ASP A 219 -0.29 -4.26 -26.01
N VAL A 220 -0.16 -5.48 -25.55
CA VAL A 220 1.01 -6.35 -25.77
C VAL A 220 0.61 -7.79 -26.11
N ASN A 221 1.52 -8.50 -26.76
CA ASN A 221 1.44 -9.94 -26.95
C ASN A 221 2.43 -10.64 -26.01
N PRO A 222 1.99 -11.56 -25.13
CA PRO A 222 2.83 -12.17 -24.11
C PRO A 222 4.04 -12.92 -24.64
N GLN A 223 3.90 -13.63 -25.78
CA GLN A 223 4.98 -14.40 -26.38
C GLN A 223 6.07 -13.49 -26.98
N GLN A 224 5.68 -12.32 -27.51
CA GLN A 224 6.63 -11.33 -28.01
C GLN A 224 7.35 -10.65 -26.85
N ILE A 225 6.60 -10.29 -25.80
CA ILE A 225 7.17 -9.67 -24.59
C ILE A 225 8.15 -10.62 -23.90
N LEU A 226 7.81 -11.91 -23.77
CA LEU A 226 8.72 -12.89 -23.19
C LEU A 226 10.08 -12.88 -23.88
N LYS A 227 10.12 -12.88 -25.22
CA LYS A 227 11.37 -12.83 -26.00
C LYS A 227 12.18 -11.56 -25.73
N VAL A 228 11.50 -10.40 -25.59
CA VAL A 228 12.16 -9.13 -25.29
C VAL A 228 12.72 -9.14 -23.86
N VAL A 229 11.95 -9.64 -22.90
CA VAL A 229 12.37 -9.75 -21.50
C VAL A 229 13.52 -10.76 -21.35
N GLU A 230 13.47 -11.91 -22.02
CA GLU A 230 14.58 -12.88 -22.06
C GLU A 230 15.85 -12.27 -22.64
N LYS A 231 15.74 -11.48 -23.72
CA LYS A 231 16.89 -10.81 -24.35
C LYS A 231 17.61 -9.86 -23.41
N TYR A 232 16.90 -9.06 -22.62
CA TYR A 232 17.48 -8.01 -21.80
C TYR A 232 17.63 -8.42 -20.33
N TYR A 233 16.58 -8.86 -19.69
CA TYR A 233 16.64 -9.29 -18.28
C TYR A 233 17.23 -10.70 -18.13
N GLY A 234 17.01 -11.59 -19.10
CA GLY A 234 17.56 -12.94 -19.07
C GLY A 234 19.09 -12.96 -19.09
N ALA A 235 19.73 -11.91 -19.61
CA ALA A 235 21.18 -11.74 -19.57
C ALA A 235 21.73 -11.29 -18.19
N VAL A 236 20.87 -10.85 -17.28
CA VAL A 236 21.28 -10.42 -15.93
C VAL A 236 21.49 -11.63 -15.04
N ALA A 237 22.65 -11.73 -14.41
CA ALA A 237 22.96 -12.86 -13.54
C ALA A 237 22.12 -12.82 -12.24
N MET A 238 21.64 -13.99 -11.81
CA MET A 238 21.06 -14.17 -10.48
C MET A 238 22.11 -13.95 -9.40
N LYS A 239 21.67 -13.60 -8.19
CA LYS A 239 22.54 -13.38 -7.03
C LYS A 239 22.11 -14.26 -5.86
N GLU A 240 23.04 -14.53 -4.94
CA GLU A 240 22.70 -15.06 -3.63
C GLU A 240 22.04 -13.94 -2.82
N LEU A 241 20.79 -14.17 -2.41
CA LEU A 241 20.01 -13.18 -1.67
C LEU A 241 20.29 -13.31 -0.17
N PRO A 242 20.28 -12.18 0.58
CA PRO A 242 20.39 -12.23 2.03
C PRO A 242 19.28 -13.07 2.66
N VAL A 243 19.64 -13.88 3.65
CA VAL A 243 18.68 -14.66 4.41
C VAL A 243 17.90 -13.75 5.35
N ARG A 244 16.59 -13.66 5.14
CA ARG A 244 15.68 -12.92 6.03
C ARG A 244 15.45 -13.72 7.31
N LYS A 245 15.89 -13.17 8.45
CA LYS A 245 15.61 -13.75 9.76
C LYS A 245 14.25 -13.28 10.26
N PRO A 246 13.37 -14.19 10.75
CA PRO A 246 12.08 -13.81 11.29
C PRO A 246 12.22 -12.79 12.44
N GLN A 247 11.45 -11.71 12.38
CA GLN A 247 11.33 -10.70 13.42
C GLN A 247 9.94 -10.80 14.02
N ILE A 248 9.75 -11.75 14.94
CA ILE A 248 8.42 -12.02 15.52
C ILE A 248 8.08 -10.93 16.55
N GLU A 249 7.01 -10.21 16.30
CA GLU A 249 6.53 -9.19 17.22
C GLU A 249 5.91 -9.85 18.46
N PRO A 250 6.39 -9.54 19.68
CA PRO A 250 5.86 -10.13 20.90
C PRO A 250 4.42 -9.69 21.17
N PRO A 251 3.60 -10.54 21.83
CA PRO A 251 2.26 -10.17 22.26
C PRO A 251 2.29 -8.94 23.16
N GLN A 252 1.41 -7.99 22.92
CA GLN A 252 1.26 -6.83 23.77
C GLN A 252 0.39 -7.18 24.98
N LYS A 253 0.80 -6.73 26.17
CA LYS A 253 0.09 -6.94 27.44
C LYS A 253 -0.22 -5.57 28.08
N GLY A 254 -1.31 -4.95 27.65
CA GLY A 254 -1.77 -3.67 28.16
C GLY A 254 -1.52 -2.51 27.21
N ILE A 255 -2.09 -1.34 27.57
CA ILE A 255 -2.04 -0.11 26.77
C ILE A 255 -0.61 0.42 26.73
N LYS A 256 -0.15 0.76 25.53
CA LYS A 256 1.01 1.62 25.32
C LYS A 256 0.54 3.04 25.01
N GLN A 257 1.29 4.05 25.43
CA GLN A 257 0.93 5.45 25.17
C GLN A 257 2.17 6.28 24.85
N VAL A 258 2.04 7.18 23.89
CA VAL A 258 3.05 8.19 23.53
C VAL A 258 2.38 9.54 23.29
N GLN A 259 3.07 10.60 23.71
CA GLN A 259 2.64 11.99 23.46
C GLN A 259 3.72 12.69 22.63
N VAL A 260 3.28 13.34 21.56
CA VAL A 260 4.12 14.15 20.67
C VAL A 260 3.73 15.62 20.85
N ARG A 261 4.72 16.51 20.99
CA ARG A 261 4.52 17.96 21.00
C ARG A 261 5.07 18.55 19.72
N ALA A 262 4.21 19.19 18.94
CA ALA A 262 4.61 19.84 17.70
C ALA A 262 3.70 21.02 17.38
N PRO A 263 4.17 22.01 16.59
CA PRO A 263 3.33 23.11 16.13
C PRO A 263 2.17 22.57 15.29
N ALA A 264 0.93 22.76 15.77
CA ALA A 264 -0.27 22.27 15.09
C ALA A 264 -1.48 23.15 15.43
N ASP A 265 -2.48 23.12 14.56
CA ASP A 265 -3.72 23.88 14.73
C ASP A 265 -4.74 23.16 15.62
N SER A 266 -4.64 21.84 15.71
CA SER A 266 -5.54 20.99 16.51
C SER A 266 -4.81 19.80 17.13
N ALA A 267 -5.31 19.33 18.25
CA ALA A 267 -4.86 18.08 18.85
C ALA A 267 -5.29 16.89 17.98
N GLN A 268 -4.42 15.88 17.90
CA GLN A 268 -4.73 14.66 17.15
C GLN A 268 -4.59 13.45 18.07
N LEU A 269 -5.38 12.42 17.77
CA LEU A 269 -5.38 11.15 18.47
C LEU A 269 -5.29 10.03 17.44
N ALA A 270 -4.38 9.09 17.68
CA ALA A 270 -4.31 7.84 16.96
C ALA A 270 -4.43 6.67 17.96
N MET A 271 -5.34 5.75 17.68
CA MET A 271 -5.56 4.52 18.45
C MET A 271 -5.32 3.33 17.53
N ALA A 272 -4.35 2.49 17.86
CA ALA A 272 -3.93 1.37 17.03
C ALA A 272 -3.94 0.06 17.82
N TRP A 273 -4.52 -0.97 17.26
CA TRP A 273 -4.60 -2.31 17.83
C TRP A 273 -3.82 -3.30 16.96
N LYS A 274 -3.01 -4.15 17.59
CA LYS A 274 -2.36 -5.27 16.88
C LYS A 274 -3.41 -6.28 16.45
N VAL A 275 -3.43 -6.57 15.16
CA VAL A 275 -4.41 -7.47 14.52
C VAL A 275 -3.70 -8.46 13.59
N PRO A 276 -4.33 -9.63 13.27
CA PRO A 276 -3.80 -10.52 12.25
C PRO A 276 -3.87 -9.86 10.86
N ARG A 277 -3.03 -10.34 9.98
CA ARG A 277 -3.09 -10.12 8.53
C ARG A 277 -3.45 -11.43 7.83
N LEU A 278 -3.85 -11.34 6.58
CA LEU A 278 -3.96 -12.53 5.75
C LEU A 278 -2.56 -13.10 5.50
N GLU A 279 -2.41 -14.41 5.65
CA GLU A 279 -1.13 -15.09 5.42
C GLU A 279 -1.16 -15.86 4.10
N PRO A 280 -0.09 -15.82 3.30
CA PRO A 280 0.05 -16.71 2.15
C PRO A 280 -0.13 -18.17 2.57
N GLY A 281 -0.98 -18.90 1.84
CA GLY A 281 -1.33 -20.29 2.16
C GLY A 281 -2.41 -20.48 3.23
N LYS A 282 -2.96 -19.40 3.81
CA LYS A 282 -4.08 -19.43 4.75
C LYS A 282 -5.23 -18.53 4.28
N LEU A 283 -5.58 -18.60 3.02
CA LEU A 283 -6.58 -17.75 2.39
C LEU A 283 -8.01 -17.95 2.94
N ASP A 284 -8.25 -19.02 3.69
CA ASP A 284 -9.56 -19.32 4.28
C ASP A 284 -9.79 -18.68 5.65
N ASP A 285 -8.77 -18.03 6.26
CA ASP A 285 -8.95 -17.35 7.54
C ASP A 285 -9.91 -16.16 7.40
N PRO A 286 -11.09 -16.18 8.06
CA PRO A 286 -12.08 -15.13 7.89
C PRO A 286 -11.73 -13.83 8.63
N GLU A 287 -10.81 -13.84 9.60
CA GLU A 287 -10.57 -12.70 10.48
C GLU A 287 -9.97 -11.48 9.74
N PRO A 288 -8.96 -11.64 8.87
CA PRO A 288 -8.42 -10.51 8.11
C PRO A 288 -9.48 -9.86 7.19
N TYR A 289 -10.31 -10.66 6.52
CA TYR A 289 -11.40 -10.14 5.69
C TYR A 289 -12.45 -9.39 6.51
N ALA A 290 -12.76 -9.91 7.69
CA ALA A 290 -13.71 -9.26 8.58
C ALA A 290 -13.17 -7.94 9.14
N LEU A 291 -11.86 -7.83 9.40
CA LEU A 291 -11.18 -6.60 9.79
C LEU A 291 -11.20 -5.57 8.66
N GLU A 292 -10.93 -5.99 7.42
CA GLU A 292 -11.01 -5.13 6.24
C GLU A 292 -12.41 -4.54 6.06
N LEU A 293 -13.44 -5.38 6.17
CA LEU A 293 -14.84 -4.92 6.13
C LEU A 293 -15.19 -4.02 7.31
N LEU A 294 -14.58 -4.24 8.48
CA LEU A 294 -14.77 -3.38 9.66
C LEU A 294 -14.25 -1.96 9.41
N THR A 295 -13.12 -1.79 8.70
CA THR A 295 -12.64 -0.44 8.33
C THR A 295 -13.69 0.30 7.52
N ALA A 296 -14.26 -0.37 6.51
CA ALA A 296 -15.27 0.21 5.65
C ALA A 296 -16.62 0.50 6.37
N VAL A 297 -16.99 -0.31 7.37
CA VAL A 297 -18.14 -0.04 8.25
C VAL A 297 -17.92 1.24 9.06
N LEU A 298 -16.70 1.43 9.56
CA LEU A 298 -16.37 2.55 10.45
C LEU A 298 -16.16 3.85 9.67
N ASP A 299 -15.47 3.81 8.52
CA ASP A 299 -15.08 5.02 7.76
C ASP A 299 -15.05 4.84 6.22
N GLY A 300 -15.61 3.79 5.65
CA GLY A 300 -15.51 3.54 4.21
C GLY A 300 -16.29 4.51 3.31
N TYR A 301 -17.09 5.45 3.85
CA TYR A 301 -17.90 6.41 3.08
C TYR A 301 -18.36 7.58 3.96
N ASP A 302 -18.78 8.69 3.36
CA ASP A 302 -19.14 9.96 4.06
C ASP A 302 -20.15 9.83 5.20
N ASN A 303 -20.95 8.80 5.22
CA ASN A 303 -21.94 8.55 6.27
C ASN A 303 -21.67 7.24 7.03
N ALA A 304 -20.43 6.76 6.99
CA ALA A 304 -19.96 5.64 7.79
C ALA A 304 -20.09 5.94 9.28
N ARG A 305 -20.05 4.90 10.10
CA ARG A 305 -20.46 5.01 11.52
C ARG A 305 -19.73 6.08 12.30
N LEU A 306 -18.38 6.12 12.22
CA LEU A 306 -17.59 7.12 12.97
C LEU A 306 -17.78 8.52 12.42
N ASN A 307 -17.80 8.69 11.10
CA ASN A 307 -18.05 9.99 10.48
C ASN A 307 -19.40 10.56 10.90
N ARG A 308 -20.46 9.74 10.81
CA ARG A 308 -21.80 10.12 11.22
C ARG A 308 -21.86 10.51 12.71
N THR A 309 -21.27 9.70 13.58
CA THR A 309 -21.38 9.89 15.04
C THR A 309 -20.46 11.02 15.51
N LEU A 310 -19.14 10.92 15.24
CA LEU A 310 -18.14 11.81 15.83
C LEU A 310 -18.07 13.17 15.15
N VAL A 311 -18.18 13.19 13.80
CA VAL A 311 -18.06 14.44 13.02
C VAL A 311 -19.40 15.16 12.92
N LYS A 312 -20.47 14.44 12.48
CA LYS A 312 -21.75 15.09 12.15
C LYS A 312 -22.66 15.30 13.36
N GLN A 313 -22.79 14.31 14.24
CA GLN A 313 -23.72 14.36 15.39
C GLN A 313 -23.08 14.99 16.61
N GLU A 314 -21.99 14.41 17.15
CA GLU A 314 -21.33 14.88 18.38
C GLU A 314 -20.43 16.09 18.13
N LYS A 315 -19.94 16.25 16.89
CA LYS A 315 -19.02 17.34 16.49
C LYS A 315 -17.81 17.44 17.43
N VAL A 316 -17.29 16.27 17.83
CA VAL A 316 -16.16 16.17 18.75
C VAL A 316 -14.83 16.15 18.01
N VAL A 317 -14.86 15.75 16.71
CA VAL A 317 -13.70 15.74 15.82
C VAL A 317 -14.04 16.42 14.49
N ASN A 318 -13.01 16.92 13.78
CA ASN A 318 -13.14 17.49 12.45
C ASN A 318 -13.16 16.42 11.37
N ASP A 319 -12.35 15.38 11.58
CA ASP A 319 -12.17 14.26 10.64
C ASP A 319 -11.91 12.96 11.42
N VAL A 320 -12.13 11.85 10.74
CA VAL A 320 -11.80 10.52 11.22
C VAL A 320 -11.25 9.71 10.05
N GLY A 321 -10.20 8.93 10.31
CA GLY A 321 -9.63 7.95 9.38
C GLY A 321 -9.53 6.60 10.06
N VAL A 322 -9.90 5.55 9.33
CA VAL A 322 -9.71 4.16 9.77
C VAL A 322 -8.92 3.42 8.70
N SER A 323 -7.86 2.73 9.11
CA SER A 323 -7.03 1.96 8.20
C SER A 323 -6.59 0.62 8.76
N TYR A 324 -6.45 -0.33 7.88
CA TYR A 324 -5.90 -1.65 8.09
C TYR A 324 -5.42 -2.17 6.73
N ASP A 325 -4.29 -2.83 6.68
CA ASP A 325 -3.79 -3.48 5.47
C ASP A 325 -3.89 -5.00 5.63
N MET A 326 -4.84 -5.59 4.92
CA MET A 326 -5.11 -7.03 5.03
C MET A 326 -3.93 -7.87 4.52
N ILE A 327 -3.21 -7.38 3.50
CA ILE A 327 -2.11 -8.10 2.84
C ILE A 327 -0.79 -7.34 2.99
N SER A 328 0.11 -7.87 3.79
CA SER A 328 1.42 -7.28 4.08
C SER A 328 2.43 -8.37 4.41
N ARG A 329 3.73 -8.04 4.44
CA ARG A 329 4.78 -8.99 4.87
C ARG A 329 4.93 -9.05 6.40
N GLY A 330 4.67 -7.95 7.08
CA GLY A 330 4.85 -7.80 8.53
C GLY A 330 3.54 -7.87 9.33
N PRO A 331 3.62 -7.72 10.66
CA PRO A 331 2.43 -7.62 11.52
C PRO A 331 1.68 -6.31 11.30
N GLU A 332 0.36 -6.34 11.44
CA GLU A 332 -0.49 -5.20 11.12
C GLU A 332 -1.18 -4.57 12.33
N LEU A 333 -1.61 -3.33 12.10
CA LEU A 333 -2.39 -2.52 13.03
C LEU A 333 -3.75 -2.17 12.43
N PHE A 334 -4.79 -2.28 13.24
CA PHE A 334 -6.05 -1.61 12.97
C PHE A 334 -5.99 -0.22 13.60
N LEU A 335 -5.98 0.81 12.78
CA LEU A 335 -5.74 2.20 13.18
C LEU A 335 -7.01 3.04 13.06
N ILE A 336 -7.33 3.80 14.10
CA ILE A 336 -8.31 4.90 14.08
C ILE A 336 -7.56 6.19 14.41
N SER A 337 -7.64 7.17 13.52
CA SER A 337 -7.04 8.50 13.70
C SER A 337 -8.10 9.58 13.61
N VAL A 338 -7.97 10.62 14.42
CA VAL A 338 -8.90 11.76 14.45
C VAL A 338 -8.16 13.07 14.75
N SER A 339 -8.69 14.18 14.25
CA SER A 339 -8.32 15.53 14.72
C SER A 339 -9.45 16.13 15.56
N ALA A 340 -9.13 16.61 16.75
CA ALA A 340 -10.12 17.16 17.66
C ALA A 340 -10.73 18.45 17.10
N ALA A 341 -12.04 18.61 17.24
CA ALA A 341 -12.73 19.83 16.85
C ALA A 341 -12.36 21.01 17.78
N LYS A 342 -12.51 22.23 17.28
CA LYS A 342 -12.19 23.44 18.05
C LYS A 342 -12.92 23.44 19.39
N GLY A 343 -12.17 23.61 20.48
CA GLY A 343 -12.71 23.61 21.85
C GLY A 343 -13.03 22.23 22.41
N LYS A 344 -12.69 21.16 21.70
CA LYS A 344 -12.80 19.77 22.18
C LYS A 344 -11.43 19.22 22.56
N THR A 345 -11.44 18.23 23.45
CA THR A 345 -10.21 17.60 23.96
C THR A 345 -10.00 16.21 23.34
N VAL A 346 -8.75 15.76 23.32
CA VAL A 346 -8.39 14.38 22.94
C VAL A 346 -9.13 13.34 23.80
N ALA A 347 -9.30 13.61 25.09
CA ALA A 347 -10.03 12.73 26.00
C ALA A 347 -11.51 12.58 25.61
N GLN A 348 -12.16 13.66 25.15
CA GLN A 348 -13.54 13.59 24.62
C GLN A 348 -13.58 12.76 23.32
N ALA A 349 -12.65 13.00 22.39
CA ALA A 349 -12.56 12.23 21.17
C ALA A 349 -12.33 10.73 21.44
N GLN A 350 -11.42 10.39 22.34
CA GLN A 350 -11.15 9.03 22.74
C GLN A 350 -12.38 8.35 23.38
N ALA A 351 -13.09 9.06 24.25
CA ALA A 351 -14.33 8.53 24.86
C ALA A 351 -15.40 8.27 23.80
N SER A 352 -15.61 9.18 22.85
CA SER A 352 -16.55 9.00 21.74
C SER A 352 -16.20 7.82 20.85
N ILE A 353 -14.91 7.64 20.49
CA ILE A 353 -14.45 6.45 19.73
C ILE A 353 -14.76 5.19 20.52
N ARG A 354 -14.40 5.11 21.81
CA ARG A 354 -14.66 3.94 22.64
C ARG A 354 -16.14 3.63 22.73
N ASN A 355 -17.00 4.63 22.92
CA ASN A 355 -18.45 4.47 22.97
C ASN A 355 -19.01 3.92 21.65
N ALA A 356 -18.55 4.45 20.52
CA ALA A 356 -18.97 3.98 19.21
C ALA A 356 -18.54 2.53 18.93
N LEU A 357 -17.33 2.15 19.36
CA LEU A 357 -16.84 0.76 19.26
C LEU A 357 -17.62 -0.19 20.19
N GLU A 358 -17.91 0.22 21.42
CA GLU A 358 -18.71 -0.58 22.36
C GLU A 358 -20.17 -0.74 21.87
N ASP A 359 -20.74 0.29 21.24
CA ASP A 359 -22.05 0.21 20.61
C ASP A 359 -22.04 -0.82 19.46
N LEU A 360 -21.01 -0.78 18.60
CA LEU A 360 -20.83 -1.76 17.53
C LEU A 360 -20.66 -3.18 18.08
N LYS A 361 -19.84 -3.36 19.12
CA LYS A 361 -19.65 -4.68 19.78
C LYS A 361 -20.94 -5.24 20.38
N LYS A 362 -21.81 -4.38 20.90
CA LYS A 362 -23.10 -4.78 21.51
C LYS A 362 -24.18 -5.02 20.46
N LYS A 363 -24.40 -4.06 19.56
CA LYS A 363 -25.51 -4.08 18.59
C LYS A 363 -25.20 -4.84 17.30
N GLY A 364 -23.91 -5.01 16.97
CA GLY A 364 -23.49 -5.63 15.72
C GLY A 364 -23.65 -4.71 14.51
N ILE A 365 -23.66 -5.32 13.34
CA ILE A 365 -23.74 -4.68 12.03
C ILE A 365 -24.98 -5.21 11.31
N LEU A 366 -25.70 -4.34 10.61
CA LEU A 366 -26.87 -4.74 9.82
C LEU A 366 -26.42 -5.42 8.52
N GLU A 367 -27.13 -6.46 8.12
CA GLU A 367 -26.90 -7.15 6.84
C GLU A 367 -26.96 -6.17 5.65
N SER A 368 -27.93 -5.24 5.66
CA SER A 368 -28.06 -4.22 4.62
C SER A 368 -26.88 -3.24 4.56
N GLU A 369 -26.25 -2.96 5.69
CA GLU A 369 -25.05 -2.12 5.78
C GLU A 369 -23.85 -2.86 5.17
N LEU A 370 -23.61 -4.09 5.57
CA LEU A 370 -22.51 -4.91 5.06
C LEU A 370 -22.68 -5.18 3.55
N LYS A 371 -23.90 -5.44 3.09
CA LYS A 371 -24.18 -5.61 1.65
C LYS A 371 -23.78 -4.39 0.82
N ARG A 372 -24.11 -3.18 1.27
CA ARG A 372 -23.70 -1.95 0.57
C ARG A 372 -22.17 -1.79 0.49
N ILE A 373 -21.47 -2.11 1.57
CA ILE A 373 -20.02 -2.07 1.63
C ILE A 373 -19.39 -3.06 0.64
N LYS A 374 -19.88 -4.30 0.61
CA LYS A 374 -19.41 -5.32 -0.33
C LYS A 374 -19.61 -4.92 -1.79
N VAL A 375 -20.79 -4.36 -2.13
CA VAL A 375 -21.06 -3.84 -3.47
C VAL A 375 -20.08 -2.72 -3.83
N ARG A 376 -19.77 -1.82 -2.91
CA ARG A 376 -18.80 -0.75 -3.12
C ARG A 376 -17.39 -1.30 -3.38
N ILE A 377 -16.92 -2.24 -2.56
CA ILE A 377 -15.61 -2.87 -2.76
C ILE A 377 -15.51 -3.51 -4.14
N LEU A 378 -16.55 -4.20 -4.59
CA LEU A 378 -16.59 -4.75 -5.96
C LEU A 378 -16.54 -3.68 -7.04
N SER A 379 -17.27 -2.57 -6.84
CA SER A 379 -17.24 -1.45 -7.78
C SER A 379 -15.87 -0.80 -7.85
N ASP A 380 -15.25 -0.55 -6.70
CA ASP A 380 -13.90 0.02 -6.60
C ASP A 380 -12.87 -0.90 -7.29
N GLN A 381 -13.05 -2.22 -7.18
CA GLN A 381 -12.21 -3.19 -7.87
C GLN A 381 -12.37 -3.14 -9.39
N ILE A 382 -13.60 -3.01 -9.90
CA ILE A 382 -13.86 -2.85 -11.33
C ILE A 382 -13.16 -1.58 -11.86
N TYR A 383 -13.33 -0.44 -11.17
CA TYR A 383 -12.67 0.81 -11.56
C TYR A 383 -11.14 0.73 -11.52
N LYS A 384 -10.58 0.00 -10.56
CA LYS A 384 -9.14 -0.24 -10.49
C LYS A 384 -8.63 -1.00 -11.72
N ARG A 385 -9.41 -1.99 -12.19
CA ARG A 385 -9.11 -2.81 -13.38
C ARG A 385 -9.33 -2.06 -14.69
N ASP A 386 -9.99 -0.90 -14.70
CA ASP A 386 -10.08 -0.05 -15.89
C ASP A 386 -8.75 0.62 -16.26
N SER A 387 -7.79 0.69 -15.35
CA SER A 387 -6.47 1.27 -15.56
C SER A 387 -5.41 0.18 -15.72
N ILE A 388 -4.68 0.18 -16.84
CA ILE A 388 -3.51 -0.71 -17.04
C ILE A 388 -2.47 -0.56 -15.92
N PHE A 389 -2.28 0.67 -15.42
CA PHE A 389 -1.42 0.93 -14.27
C PHE A 389 -2.00 0.31 -12.99
N GLY A 390 -3.31 0.47 -12.76
CA GLY A 390 -4.00 -0.13 -11.61
C GLY A 390 -3.91 -1.65 -11.60
N GLN A 391 -4.04 -2.29 -12.77
CA GLN A 391 -3.84 -3.74 -12.94
C GLN A 391 -2.42 -4.17 -12.58
N ALA A 392 -1.40 -3.47 -13.12
CA ALA A 392 0.00 -3.77 -12.85
C ALA A 392 0.37 -3.55 -11.36
N MET A 393 -0.20 -2.51 -10.73
CA MET A 393 -0.04 -2.24 -9.30
C MET A 393 -0.63 -3.35 -8.44
N GLU A 394 -1.85 -3.80 -8.74
CA GLU A 394 -2.52 -4.86 -7.99
C GLU A 394 -1.74 -6.17 -8.04
N ILE A 395 -1.35 -6.61 -9.25
CA ILE A 395 -0.55 -7.80 -9.45
C ILE A 395 0.78 -7.69 -8.69
N GLY A 396 1.51 -6.61 -8.91
CA GLY A 396 2.83 -6.42 -8.32
C GLY A 396 2.80 -6.35 -6.79
N THR A 397 1.88 -5.60 -6.20
CA THR A 397 1.71 -5.53 -4.74
C THR A 397 1.42 -6.91 -4.16
N THR A 398 0.50 -7.65 -4.75
CA THR A 398 0.11 -8.99 -4.31
C THR A 398 1.30 -9.96 -4.32
N GLU A 399 2.09 -9.96 -5.41
CA GLU A 399 3.29 -10.81 -5.54
C GLU A 399 4.38 -10.43 -4.51
N MET A 400 4.58 -9.13 -4.28
CA MET A 400 5.64 -8.66 -3.36
C MET A 400 5.38 -9.05 -1.91
N VAL A 401 4.14 -9.14 -1.50
CA VAL A 401 3.78 -9.54 -0.12
C VAL A 401 3.65 -11.05 0.06
N GLY A 402 3.86 -11.83 -1.02
CA GLY A 402 4.01 -13.29 -0.96
C GLY A 402 2.77 -14.07 -1.38
N PHE A 403 1.74 -13.40 -1.89
CA PHE A 403 0.62 -14.06 -2.57
C PHE A 403 0.92 -14.22 -4.07
N SER A 404 0.09 -14.98 -4.75
CA SER A 404 0.08 -15.04 -6.21
C SER A 404 -0.97 -14.07 -6.76
N TRP A 405 -0.72 -13.50 -7.93
CA TRP A 405 -1.75 -12.75 -8.66
C TRP A 405 -3.03 -13.58 -8.88
N LYS A 406 -2.92 -14.90 -8.89
CA LYS A 406 -4.05 -15.84 -8.99
C LYS A 406 -4.94 -15.84 -7.74
N ASP A 407 -4.42 -15.39 -6.61
CA ASP A 407 -5.15 -15.31 -5.35
C ASP A 407 -6.09 -14.10 -5.31
N ILE A 408 -5.91 -13.11 -6.18
CA ILE A 408 -6.66 -11.83 -6.15
C ILE A 408 -8.17 -12.06 -6.21
N ASP A 409 -8.65 -12.83 -7.19
CA ASP A 409 -10.07 -13.09 -7.36
C ASP A 409 -10.64 -13.94 -6.21
N TYR A 410 -9.86 -14.92 -5.74
CA TYR A 410 -10.22 -15.72 -4.57
C TYR A 410 -10.38 -14.86 -3.30
N ILE A 411 -9.45 -13.94 -3.07
CA ILE A 411 -9.52 -12.99 -1.95
C ILE A 411 -10.80 -12.15 -2.02
N LEU A 412 -11.14 -11.64 -3.21
CA LEU A 412 -12.38 -10.89 -3.43
C LEU A 412 -13.64 -11.74 -3.19
N GLU A 413 -13.66 -12.97 -3.67
CA GLU A 413 -14.75 -13.90 -3.45
C GLU A 413 -14.93 -14.22 -1.95
N LYS A 414 -13.84 -14.50 -1.24
CA LYS A 414 -13.87 -14.73 0.21
C LYS A 414 -14.43 -13.54 0.98
N MET A 415 -14.04 -12.32 0.62
CA MET A 415 -14.59 -11.11 1.23
C MET A 415 -16.11 -11.04 1.10
N GLN A 416 -16.69 -11.53 -0.02
CA GLN A 416 -18.14 -11.58 -0.21
C GLN A 416 -18.85 -12.59 0.73
N THR A 417 -18.15 -13.59 1.25
CA THR A 417 -18.73 -14.60 2.16
C THR A 417 -18.82 -14.15 3.62
N ILE A 418 -18.09 -13.11 4.02
CA ILE A 418 -18.04 -12.65 5.42
C ILE A 418 -19.40 -12.15 5.87
N THR A 419 -19.77 -12.54 7.09
CA THR A 419 -21.06 -12.22 7.72
C THR A 419 -20.96 -11.05 8.71
N PRO A 420 -22.06 -10.36 9.04
CA PRO A 420 -22.08 -9.35 10.09
C PRO A 420 -21.60 -9.87 11.46
N ALA A 421 -21.89 -11.13 11.77
CA ALA A 421 -21.45 -11.76 13.00
C ALA A 421 -19.92 -11.91 13.08
N GLN A 422 -19.25 -12.24 11.96
CA GLN A 422 -17.80 -12.32 11.89
C GLN A 422 -17.15 -10.92 12.06
N VAL A 423 -17.70 -9.89 11.42
CA VAL A 423 -17.21 -8.50 11.59
C VAL A 423 -17.39 -8.03 13.03
N GLN A 424 -18.50 -8.35 13.66
CA GLN A 424 -18.70 -8.07 15.09
C GLN A 424 -17.72 -8.85 15.98
N ALA A 425 -17.45 -10.10 15.64
CA ALA A 425 -16.56 -10.97 16.41
C ALA A 425 -15.13 -10.43 16.43
N VAL A 426 -14.58 -10.00 15.29
CA VAL A 426 -13.21 -9.41 15.24
C VAL A 426 -13.15 -8.09 16.01
N ALA A 427 -14.20 -7.26 15.96
CA ALA A 427 -14.26 -6.06 16.78
C ALA A 427 -14.19 -6.37 18.29
N LYS A 428 -14.93 -7.40 18.74
CA LYS A 428 -14.89 -7.88 20.14
C LYS A 428 -13.54 -8.45 20.52
N LYS A 429 -12.91 -9.20 19.64
CA LYS A 429 -11.65 -9.92 19.89
C LYS A 429 -10.45 -9.00 19.93
N TYR A 430 -10.35 -8.06 18.98
CA TYR A 430 -9.12 -7.30 18.76
C TYR A 430 -9.16 -5.85 19.26
N LEU A 431 -10.31 -5.18 19.24
CA LEU A 431 -10.38 -3.78 19.68
C LEU A 431 -10.52 -3.68 21.21
N VAL A 432 -9.54 -4.24 21.91
CA VAL A 432 -9.45 -4.32 23.38
C VAL A 432 -8.19 -3.65 23.89
N ASP A 433 -8.13 -3.34 25.17
CA ASP A 433 -7.03 -2.57 25.77
C ASP A 433 -5.69 -3.31 25.76
N GLU A 434 -5.68 -4.66 25.76
CA GLU A 434 -4.47 -5.46 25.75
C GLU A 434 -3.58 -5.24 24.51
N GLY A 435 -4.19 -4.97 23.37
CA GLY A 435 -3.47 -4.73 22.10
C GLY A 435 -3.35 -3.26 21.71
N LEU A 436 -3.86 -2.34 22.53
CA LEU A 436 -4.01 -0.93 22.17
C LEU A 436 -2.71 -0.12 22.37
N THR A 437 -2.33 0.64 21.34
CA THR A 437 -1.35 1.72 21.42
C THR A 437 -2.04 3.04 21.13
N ILE A 438 -1.83 4.04 21.98
CA ILE A 438 -2.43 5.38 21.85
C ILE A 438 -1.30 6.38 21.60
N ALA A 439 -1.43 7.18 20.55
CA ALA A 439 -0.56 8.32 20.30
C ALA A 439 -1.38 9.61 20.30
N VAL A 440 -0.87 10.62 20.98
CA VAL A 440 -1.53 11.92 21.14
C VAL A 440 -0.59 13.01 20.64
N LEU A 441 -1.08 13.86 19.75
CA LEU A 441 -0.43 15.12 19.40
C LEU A 441 -0.97 16.24 20.30
N ASP A 442 -0.07 16.81 21.10
CA ASP A 442 -0.30 17.98 21.92
C ASP A 442 0.12 19.23 21.12
N PRO A 443 -0.83 20.03 20.58
CA PRO A 443 -0.52 21.11 19.68
C PRO A 443 0.21 22.24 20.42
N GLN A 444 1.35 22.65 19.88
CA GLN A 444 2.09 23.81 20.33
C GLN A 444 1.80 25.01 19.42
N ALA A 445 1.86 26.22 19.95
CA ALA A 445 1.72 27.42 19.15
C ALA A 445 2.81 27.49 18.08
N ARG A 446 2.44 27.80 16.84
CA ARG A 446 3.43 28.11 15.80
C ARG A 446 4.22 29.34 16.23
N LYS A 447 5.55 29.30 16.19
CA LYS A 447 6.37 30.50 16.39
C LYS A 447 5.99 31.50 15.31
N SER A 448 5.44 32.66 15.71
CA SER A 448 5.13 33.73 14.75
C SER A 448 6.44 34.18 14.10
N GLU A 449 6.45 34.41 12.79
CA GLU A 449 7.59 34.97 12.04
C GLU A 449 7.99 36.40 12.47
N ALA A 450 7.29 36.96 13.44
CA ALA A 450 7.48 38.31 13.97
C ALA A 450 8.82 38.59 14.67
N SER A 451 9.78 37.64 14.73
CA SER A 451 11.06 37.84 15.37
C SER A 451 12.25 37.99 14.41
N LYS A 452 12.04 38.14 13.10
CA LYS A 452 13.12 38.35 12.12
C LYS A 452 13.36 39.81 11.72
N GLU A 453 12.57 40.75 12.20
CA GLU A 453 12.77 42.20 11.92
C GLU A 453 13.43 42.98 13.05
N GLY A 454 14.26 42.34 13.84
CA GLY A 454 14.94 43.01 14.95
C GLY A 454 16.33 42.45 15.27
N LYS A 455 17.24 42.46 14.29
CA LYS A 455 18.69 42.50 14.57
C LYS A 455 19.44 43.06 13.37
#